data_55a3b0f43c7beb9bed7839732d7123c7
#
_entry.id   55a3b0f43c7beb9bed7839732d7123c7
#
_cell.length_a   1.000
_cell.length_b   1.000
_cell.length_c   1.000
_cell.angle_alpha   90.00
_cell.angle_beta   90.00
_cell.angle_gamma   90.00
#
_symmetry.space_group_name_H-M   'P 1'
#
loop_
_entity.id
_entity.type
_entity.pdbx_description
1 polymer ?
#
loop_
_entity_poly.entity_id
_entity_poly.type
_entity_poly.pdbx_seq_one_letter_code
_entity_poly.pdbx_strand_id
1 'polypeptide(L)'
;LKQGRPPVGIDLKLTDDDGKRLPHDGKTFGKLKVQGPFVVGEYFKGDGGNILDDEGYFDTGDVATIDEHGFMQITDRAKDVIKSGGEWISSIEIENIAVGHPKAALCAVIGAAHPKWDERPVLLVKLKPGETADKGEFLAFLEGKIAKWWTPDDVVFVDDIPLGATGKIDKKLI
;
A
#
# COMPACT_ATOMS: atom_id res chain seq x y z
N LEU A 1 -5.40 12.12 0.88
CA LEU A 1 -5.72 12.63 2.22
C LEU A 1 -4.62 12.20 3.19
N LYS A 2 -3.95 13.15 3.86
CA LYS A 2 -2.92 12.87 4.87
C LYS A 2 -3.57 12.55 6.21
N GLN A 3 -3.00 11.60 6.97
CA GLN A 3 -3.46 11.22 8.30
C GLN A 3 -3.17 12.30 9.36
N GLY A 4 -2.19 13.15 9.11
CA GLY A 4 -1.83 14.24 10.00
C GLY A 4 -0.37 14.17 10.47
N ARG A 5 -0.10 14.91 11.56
CA ARG A 5 1.22 14.95 12.22
C ARG A 5 1.21 14.09 13.49
N PRO A 6 2.34 13.52 13.90
CA PRO A 6 2.42 12.79 15.15
C PRO A 6 2.10 13.71 16.36
N PRO A 7 1.45 13.18 17.39
CA PRO A 7 1.25 13.94 18.63
C PRO A 7 2.59 14.15 19.35
N VAL A 8 2.58 15.07 20.32
CA VAL A 8 3.77 15.34 21.16
C VAL A 8 4.26 14.07 21.86
N GLY A 9 5.55 13.82 21.77
CA GLY A 9 6.20 12.65 22.36
C GLY A 9 6.22 11.41 21.45
N ILE A 10 5.66 11.49 20.26
CA ILE A 10 5.76 10.43 19.25
C ILE A 10 6.72 10.86 18.15
N ASP A 11 7.68 10.01 17.85
CA ASP A 11 8.60 10.17 16.74
C ASP A 11 8.31 9.15 15.64
N LEU A 12 8.49 9.56 14.38
CA LEU A 12 8.27 8.75 13.20
C LEU A 12 9.54 8.71 12.37
N LYS A 13 9.85 7.54 11.82
CA LYS A 13 10.87 7.41 10.78
C LYS A 13 10.35 6.54 9.63
N LEU A 14 10.90 6.83 8.44
CA LEU A 14 10.76 5.98 7.27
C LEU A 14 12.06 5.22 7.05
N THR A 15 11.97 3.94 6.70
CA THR A 15 13.14 3.13 6.34
C THR A 15 12.89 2.37 5.04
N ASP A 16 13.97 2.06 4.32
CA ASP A 16 13.96 1.05 3.26
C ASP A 16 13.92 -0.38 3.85
N ASP A 17 14.05 -1.38 2.98
CA ASP A 17 14.05 -2.79 3.39
C ASP A 17 15.27 -3.18 4.23
N ASP A 18 16.39 -2.47 4.07
CA ASP A 18 17.65 -2.68 4.81
C ASP A 18 17.68 -1.91 6.15
N GLY A 19 16.60 -1.19 6.47
CA GLY A 19 16.48 -0.40 7.70
C GLY A 19 17.14 0.99 7.66
N LYS A 20 17.67 1.40 6.51
CA LYS A 20 18.26 2.73 6.33
C LYS A 20 17.18 3.80 6.34
N ARG A 21 17.43 4.89 7.08
CA ARG A 21 16.50 6.03 7.14
C ARG A 21 16.34 6.71 5.79
N LEU A 22 15.09 7.02 5.45
CA LEU A 22 14.67 7.72 4.24
C LEU A 22 14.25 9.17 4.56
N PRO A 23 14.33 10.09 3.57
CA PRO A 23 13.98 11.49 3.77
C PRO A 23 12.47 11.69 3.95
N HIS A 24 12.12 12.76 4.68
CA HIS A 24 10.75 13.26 4.81
C HIS A 24 10.51 14.36 3.75
N ASP A 25 10.33 13.96 2.49
CA ASP A 25 10.17 14.85 1.33
C ASP A 25 8.76 14.83 0.72
N GLY A 26 7.86 14.06 1.36
CA GLY A 26 6.48 13.88 0.90
C GLY A 26 6.31 13.00 -0.35
N LYS A 27 7.38 12.40 -0.85
CA LYS A 27 7.41 11.60 -2.08
C LYS A 27 8.02 10.23 -1.88
N THR A 28 9.09 10.13 -1.10
CA THR A 28 9.80 8.89 -0.84
C THR A 28 8.94 7.97 0.03
N PHE A 29 8.61 6.80 -0.48
CA PHE A 29 7.92 5.75 0.26
C PHE A 29 8.91 5.01 1.17
N GLY A 30 8.46 4.69 2.39
CA GLY A 30 9.25 3.90 3.32
C GLY A 30 8.39 3.13 4.30
N LYS A 31 8.97 2.09 4.92
CA LYS A 31 8.34 1.41 6.05
C LYS A 31 8.19 2.40 7.20
N LEU A 32 6.97 2.58 7.67
CA LEU A 32 6.66 3.48 8.76
C LEU A 32 7.02 2.83 10.09
N LYS A 33 7.92 3.47 10.82
CA LYS A 33 8.29 3.07 12.17
C LYS A 33 7.96 4.18 13.15
N VAL A 34 7.57 3.80 14.36
CA VAL A 34 7.08 4.71 15.39
C VAL A 34 7.74 4.44 16.73
N GLN A 35 8.10 5.52 17.46
CA GLN A 35 8.65 5.46 18.82
C GLN A 35 7.93 6.47 19.71
N GLY A 36 7.76 6.13 20.97
CA GLY A 36 7.25 7.06 21.99
C GLY A 36 6.63 6.36 23.19
N PRO A 37 6.26 7.12 24.23
CA PRO A 37 5.81 6.58 25.50
C PRO A 37 4.45 5.84 25.42
N PHE A 38 3.71 6.02 24.32
CA PHE A 38 2.41 5.39 24.08
C PHE A 38 2.48 4.26 23.04
N VAL A 39 3.70 3.96 22.55
CA VAL A 39 3.93 2.89 21.59
C VAL A 39 4.19 1.58 22.34
N VAL A 40 3.68 0.48 21.80
CA VAL A 40 3.90 -0.85 22.38
C VAL A 40 5.40 -1.18 22.44
N GLY A 41 5.88 -1.57 23.61
CA GLY A 41 7.28 -2.01 23.79
C GLY A 41 7.44 -3.53 23.65
N GLU A 42 6.40 -4.29 24.01
CA GLU A 42 6.36 -5.75 23.87
C GLU A 42 4.90 -6.23 23.80
N TYR A 43 4.67 -7.39 23.21
CA TYR A 43 3.37 -8.05 23.26
C TYR A 43 3.24 -8.90 24.53
N PHE A 44 2.00 -9.20 24.89
CA PHE A 44 1.67 -9.98 26.09
C PHE A 44 2.43 -11.31 26.09
N LYS A 45 3.10 -11.61 27.22
CA LYS A 45 3.96 -12.79 27.43
C LYS A 45 5.14 -12.91 26.48
N GLY A 46 5.61 -11.81 25.87
CA GLY A 46 6.73 -11.83 24.93
C GLY A 46 6.39 -12.45 23.58
N ASP A 47 5.11 -12.55 23.23
CA ASP A 47 4.67 -13.04 21.93
C ASP A 47 5.25 -12.18 20.82
N GLY A 48 5.77 -12.81 19.74
CA GLY A 48 6.46 -12.11 18.67
C GLY A 48 7.93 -11.72 18.94
N GLY A 49 8.48 -12.00 20.12
CA GLY A 49 9.88 -11.71 20.46
C GLY A 49 10.19 -10.22 20.58
N ASN A 50 11.39 -9.78 20.17
CA ASN A 50 11.75 -8.37 20.13
C ASN A 50 11.07 -7.71 18.92
N ILE A 51 10.14 -6.80 19.19
CA ILE A 51 9.34 -6.08 18.17
C ILE A 51 9.88 -4.69 17.88
N LEU A 52 10.91 -4.26 18.59
CA LEU A 52 11.55 -2.96 18.38
C LEU A 52 12.88 -3.16 17.62
N ASP A 53 13.20 -2.20 16.77
CA ASP A 53 14.54 -2.16 16.17
C ASP A 53 15.61 -1.66 17.17
N ASP A 54 16.90 -1.64 16.74
CA ASP A 54 18.04 -1.26 17.59
C ASP A 54 17.95 0.17 18.12
N GLU A 55 17.16 1.03 17.51
CA GLU A 55 16.89 2.41 17.95
C GLU A 55 15.63 2.52 18.81
N GLY A 56 14.90 1.41 19.05
CA GLY A 56 13.68 1.37 19.87
C GLY A 56 12.42 1.76 19.12
N TYR A 57 12.39 1.70 17.80
CA TYR A 57 11.19 1.95 17.01
C TYR A 57 10.43 0.66 16.72
N PHE A 58 9.11 0.74 16.84
CA PHE A 58 8.17 -0.30 16.45
C PHE A 58 7.86 -0.20 14.96
N ASP A 59 7.91 -1.33 14.23
CA ASP A 59 7.49 -1.42 12.83
C ASP A 59 5.96 -1.59 12.77
N THR A 60 5.28 -0.60 12.17
CA THR A 60 3.81 -0.61 12.07
C THR A 60 3.28 -1.61 11.04
N GLY A 61 4.14 -2.10 10.16
CA GLY A 61 3.76 -2.89 8.98
C GLY A 61 3.08 -2.07 7.89
N ASP A 62 3.12 -0.75 7.98
CA ASP A 62 2.60 0.16 6.96
C ASP A 62 3.74 0.81 6.17
N VAL A 63 3.43 1.19 4.93
CA VAL A 63 4.27 2.06 4.09
C VAL A 63 3.65 3.44 4.06
N ALA A 64 4.48 4.46 4.20
CA ALA A 64 4.04 5.84 4.24
C ALA A 64 5.01 6.78 3.52
N THR A 65 4.54 7.99 3.26
CA THR A 65 5.36 9.17 3.00
C THR A 65 5.20 10.14 4.16
N ILE A 66 6.23 10.95 4.43
CA ILE A 66 6.18 12.05 5.41
C ILE A 66 6.74 13.28 4.70
N ASP A 67 6.04 14.40 4.77
CA ASP A 67 6.53 15.64 4.18
C ASP A 67 7.44 16.44 5.13
N GLU A 68 8.07 17.48 4.61
CA GLU A 68 8.96 18.39 5.34
C GLU A 68 8.31 19.08 6.55
N HIS A 69 6.98 19.13 6.60
CA HIS A 69 6.19 19.67 7.71
C HIS A 69 5.75 18.59 8.70
N GLY A 70 6.14 17.32 8.48
CA GLY A 70 5.81 16.18 9.33
C GLY A 70 4.40 15.61 9.12
N PHE A 71 3.71 15.97 8.03
CA PHE A 71 2.43 15.35 7.71
C PHE A 71 2.66 14.00 7.04
N MET A 72 2.13 12.97 7.66
CA MET A 72 2.22 11.59 7.21
C MET A 72 1.03 11.23 6.31
N GLN A 73 1.32 10.39 5.31
CA GLN A 73 0.32 9.72 4.49
C GLN A 73 0.67 8.23 4.41
N ILE A 74 -0.20 7.37 4.96
CA ILE A 74 -0.11 5.92 4.75
C ILE A 74 -0.54 5.64 3.32
N THR A 75 0.32 4.95 2.58
CA THR A 75 0.13 4.68 1.15
C THR A 75 -0.19 3.23 0.87
N ASP A 76 0.32 2.31 1.71
CA ASP A 76 0.03 0.88 1.57
C ASP A 76 0.40 0.10 2.85
N ARG A 77 0.16 -1.21 2.84
CA ARG A 77 0.75 -2.16 3.76
C ARG A 77 2.09 -2.64 3.22
N ALA A 78 3.08 -2.82 4.09
CA ALA A 78 4.42 -3.28 3.69
C ALA A 78 4.40 -4.64 2.95
N LYS A 79 3.41 -5.50 3.26
CA LYS A 79 3.19 -6.79 2.61
C LYS A 79 2.43 -6.73 1.28
N ASP A 80 1.76 -5.62 1.00
CA ASP A 80 0.87 -5.45 -0.17
C ASP A 80 1.43 -4.43 -1.18
N VAL A 81 2.45 -3.63 -0.79
CA VAL A 81 3.15 -2.73 -1.70
C VAL A 81 3.87 -3.55 -2.77
N ILE A 82 3.73 -3.13 -4.02
CA ILE A 82 4.29 -3.84 -5.17
C ILE A 82 5.71 -3.31 -5.42
N LYS A 83 6.69 -4.21 -5.42
CA LYS A 83 8.10 -3.87 -5.62
C LYS A 83 8.48 -4.11 -7.07
N SER A 84 8.58 -3.04 -7.85
CA SER A 84 8.80 -3.10 -9.28
C SER A 84 10.08 -2.38 -9.68
N GLY A 85 11.12 -3.15 -10.03
CA GLY A 85 12.39 -2.61 -10.52
C GLY A 85 13.11 -1.70 -9.53
N GLY A 86 12.98 -1.96 -8.22
CA GLY A 86 13.55 -1.14 -7.14
C GLY A 86 12.70 0.04 -6.71
N GLU A 87 11.55 0.26 -7.34
CA GLU A 87 10.58 1.29 -6.98
C GLU A 87 9.34 0.65 -6.34
N TRP A 88 8.65 1.40 -5.50
CA TRP A 88 7.44 0.94 -4.81
C TRP A 88 6.19 1.50 -5.46
N ILE A 89 5.22 0.63 -5.74
CA ILE A 89 3.92 0.99 -6.31
C ILE A 89 2.85 0.77 -5.24
N SER A 90 2.06 1.81 -4.94
CA SER A 90 0.92 1.69 -4.02
C SER A 90 -0.24 0.96 -4.69
N SER A 91 -0.53 -0.23 -4.21
CA SER A 91 -1.70 -0.99 -4.65
C SER A 91 -3.00 -0.29 -4.27
N ILE A 92 -3.06 0.31 -3.07
CA ILE A 92 -4.23 1.04 -2.55
C ILE A 92 -4.56 2.28 -3.39
N GLU A 93 -3.55 3.01 -3.87
CA GLU A 93 -3.79 4.20 -4.69
C GLU A 93 -4.42 3.84 -6.04
N ILE A 94 -3.93 2.79 -6.69
CA ILE A 94 -4.52 2.29 -7.93
C ILE A 94 -5.94 1.78 -7.69
N GLU A 95 -6.20 1.01 -6.61
CA GLU A 95 -7.52 0.52 -6.22
C GLU A 95 -8.52 1.66 -6.02
N ASN A 96 -8.13 2.69 -5.27
CA ASN A 96 -8.99 3.85 -4.97
C ASN A 96 -9.39 4.62 -6.24
N ILE A 97 -8.51 4.69 -7.23
CA ILE A 97 -8.82 5.31 -8.51
C ILE A 97 -9.68 4.38 -9.35
N ALA A 98 -9.29 3.10 -9.46
CA ALA A 98 -10.00 2.12 -10.30
C ALA A 98 -11.45 1.89 -9.86
N VAL A 99 -11.74 1.84 -8.54
CA VAL A 99 -13.10 1.69 -8.02
C VAL A 99 -14.01 2.88 -8.36
N GLY A 100 -13.43 4.04 -8.68
CA GLY A 100 -14.15 5.21 -9.20
C GLY A 100 -14.68 5.04 -10.62
N HIS A 101 -14.30 3.97 -11.33
CA HIS A 101 -14.84 3.67 -12.65
C HIS A 101 -16.36 3.36 -12.57
N PRO A 102 -17.20 3.94 -13.46
CA PRO A 102 -18.68 3.78 -13.38
C PRO A 102 -19.18 2.34 -13.28
N LYS A 103 -18.50 1.41 -13.96
CA LYS A 103 -18.85 0.00 -14.04
C LYS A 103 -18.24 -0.87 -12.93
N ALA A 104 -17.29 -0.34 -12.15
CA ALA A 104 -16.64 -1.10 -11.07
C ALA A 104 -17.53 -1.20 -9.84
N ALA A 105 -17.67 -2.41 -9.29
CA ALA A 105 -18.26 -2.64 -7.97
C ALA A 105 -17.15 -2.71 -6.91
N LEU A 106 -16.04 -3.38 -7.21
CA LEU A 106 -14.89 -3.52 -6.35
C LEU A 106 -13.63 -3.71 -7.21
N CYS A 107 -12.50 -3.20 -6.73
CA CYS A 107 -11.21 -3.38 -7.38
C CYS A 107 -10.17 -3.80 -6.35
N ALA A 108 -9.26 -4.69 -6.75
CA ALA A 108 -8.07 -5.06 -6.00
C ALA A 108 -6.85 -5.01 -6.91
N VAL A 109 -5.69 -4.68 -6.35
CA VAL A 109 -4.43 -4.70 -7.09
C VAL A 109 -3.43 -5.57 -6.33
N ILE A 110 -2.82 -6.49 -7.04
CA ILE A 110 -1.78 -7.40 -6.52
C ILE A 110 -0.51 -7.26 -7.33
N GLY A 111 0.61 -7.57 -6.71
CA GLY A 111 1.89 -7.76 -7.38
C GLY A 111 1.94 -9.16 -8.01
N ALA A 112 2.07 -9.24 -9.32
CA ALA A 112 2.35 -10.48 -10.01
C ALA A 112 3.86 -10.58 -10.30
N ALA A 113 4.45 -11.75 -10.09
CA ALA A 113 5.87 -12.00 -10.37
C ALA A 113 6.20 -11.68 -11.84
N HIS A 114 7.27 -10.91 -12.05
CA HIS A 114 7.70 -10.50 -13.38
C HIS A 114 9.21 -10.72 -13.57
N PRO A 115 9.65 -11.39 -14.65
CA PRO A 115 11.04 -11.84 -14.81
C PRO A 115 12.10 -10.73 -14.88
N LYS A 116 11.68 -9.48 -15.18
CA LYS A 116 12.56 -8.32 -15.30
C LYS A 116 12.41 -7.32 -14.15
N TRP A 117 11.23 -7.22 -13.56
CA TRP A 117 10.88 -6.15 -12.66
C TRP A 117 10.55 -6.61 -11.24
N ASP A 118 10.82 -7.87 -10.88
CA ASP A 118 10.38 -8.58 -9.68
C ASP A 118 8.86 -8.75 -9.65
N GLU A 119 8.14 -7.66 -9.55
CA GLU A 119 6.67 -7.64 -9.56
C GLU A 119 6.15 -6.57 -10.51
N ARG A 120 4.95 -6.83 -11.05
CA ARG A 120 4.16 -5.83 -11.77
C ARG A 120 2.71 -5.85 -11.27
N PRO A 121 2.06 -4.68 -11.24
CA PRO A 121 0.67 -4.60 -10.78
C PRO A 121 -0.27 -5.30 -11.77
N VAL A 122 -1.20 -6.08 -11.22
CA VAL A 122 -2.35 -6.64 -11.92
C VAL A 122 -3.62 -6.14 -11.23
N LEU A 123 -4.53 -5.56 -12.01
CA LEU A 123 -5.80 -5.04 -11.52
C LEU A 123 -6.89 -6.11 -11.64
N LEU A 124 -7.46 -6.52 -10.52
CA LEU A 124 -8.66 -7.34 -10.47
C LEU A 124 -9.89 -6.44 -10.37
N VAL A 125 -10.90 -6.72 -11.17
CA VAL A 125 -12.12 -5.92 -11.22
C VAL A 125 -13.35 -6.83 -11.09
N LYS A 126 -14.16 -6.57 -10.06
CA LYS A 126 -15.53 -7.04 -9.98
C LYS A 126 -16.43 -5.96 -10.57
N LEU A 127 -17.16 -6.30 -11.64
CA LEU A 127 -18.09 -5.37 -12.26
C LEU A 127 -19.41 -5.30 -11.48
N LYS A 128 -20.13 -4.20 -11.65
CA LYS A 128 -21.52 -4.08 -11.18
C LYS A 128 -22.43 -5.07 -11.93
N PRO A 129 -23.52 -5.52 -11.32
CA PRO A 129 -24.48 -6.42 -11.99
C PRO A 129 -24.96 -5.86 -13.34
N GLY A 130 -24.87 -6.68 -14.38
CA GLY A 130 -25.30 -6.33 -15.73
C GLY A 130 -24.32 -5.49 -16.55
N GLU A 131 -23.20 -5.07 -15.96
CA GLU A 131 -22.17 -4.33 -16.70
C GLU A 131 -21.21 -5.28 -17.43
N THR A 132 -20.65 -4.78 -18.53
CA THR A 132 -19.56 -5.39 -19.30
C THR A 132 -18.50 -4.35 -19.59
N ALA A 133 -17.25 -4.74 -19.57
CA ALA A 133 -16.12 -3.87 -19.87
C ALA A 133 -14.97 -4.68 -20.46
N ASP A 134 -14.04 -4.02 -21.13
CA ASP A 134 -12.78 -4.60 -21.55
C ASP A 134 -11.59 -4.02 -20.77
N LYS A 135 -10.43 -4.66 -20.90
CA LYS A 135 -9.20 -4.26 -20.20
C LYS A 135 -8.77 -2.83 -20.56
N GLY A 136 -8.89 -2.45 -21.82
CA GLY A 136 -8.49 -1.14 -22.34
C GLY A 136 -9.28 -0.01 -21.72
N GLU A 137 -10.58 -0.24 -21.42
CA GLU A 137 -11.45 0.74 -20.78
C GLU A 137 -10.95 1.11 -19.37
N PHE A 138 -10.54 0.12 -18.57
CA PHE A 138 -9.97 0.37 -17.24
C PHE A 138 -8.58 0.99 -17.29
N LEU A 139 -7.72 0.53 -18.20
CA LEU A 139 -6.39 1.12 -18.37
C LEU A 139 -6.46 2.58 -18.81
N ALA A 140 -7.34 2.90 -19.78
CA ALA A 140 -7.59 4.27 -20.21
C ALA A 140 -8.16 5.15 -19.07
N PHE A 141 -9.01 4.57 -18.21
CA PHE A 141 -9.53 5.30 -17.04
C PHE A 141 -8.45 5.67 -16.02
N LEU A 142 -7.43 4.85 -15.88
CA LEU A 142 -6.28 5.11 -14.99
C LEU A 142 -5.27 6.10 -15.61
N GLU A 143 -5.24 6.26 -16.93
CA GLU A 143 -4.29 7.11 -17.62
C GLU A 143 -4.37 8.56 -17.13
N GLY A 144 -3.20 9.15 -16.83
CA GLY A 144 -3.08 10.50 -16.30
C GLY A 144 -3.50 10.69 -14.83
N LYS A 145 -4.04 9.64 -14.17
CA LYS A 145 -4.42 9.67 -12.76
C LYS A 145 -3.41 8.99 -11.84
N ILE A 146 -2.58 8.12 -12.40
CA ILE A 146 -1.45 7.45 -11.73
C ILE A 146 -0.16 7.72 -12.49
N ALA A 147 0.98 7.47 -11.84
CA ALA A 147 2.27 7.52 -12.52
C ALA A 147 2.28 6.47 -13.66
N LYS A 148 2.82 6.83 -14.82
CA LYS A 148 2.79 5.97 -16.02
C LYS A 148 3.39 4.57 -15.77
N TRP A 149 4.43 4.48 -14.98
CA TRP A 149 5.07 3.21 -14.65
C TRP A 149 4.31 2.38 -13.60
N TRP A 150 3.25 2.94 -12.97
CA TRP A 150 2.32 2.24 -12.09
C TRP A 150 1.17 1.56 -12.85
N THR A 151 1.04 1.84 -14.16
CA THR A 151 -0.02 1.24 -14.98
C THR A 151 0.02 -0.28 -14.85
N PRO A 152 -1.10 -0.92 -14.48
CA PRO A 152 -1.20 -2.38 -14.42
C PRO A 152 -0.84 -3.03 -15.76
N ASP A 153 -0.07 -4.11 -15.70
CA ASP A 153 0.31 -4.89 -16.88
C ASP A 153 -0.88 -5.70 -17.41
N ASP A 154 -1.84 -6.03 -16.52
CA ASP A 154 -3.07 -6.71 -16.90
C ASP A 154 -4.27 -6.28 -16.06
N VAL A 155 -5.47 -6.51 -16.60
CA VAL A 155 -6.76 -6.33 -15.92
C VAL A 155 -7.52 -7.65 -16.00
N VAL A 156 -7.90 -8.21 -14.86
CA VAL A 156 -8.62 -9.47 -14.76
C VAL A 156 -10.01 -9.22 -14.19
N PHE A 157 -11.05 -9.61 -14.94
CA PHE A 157 -12.42 -9.54 -14.45
C PHE A 157 -12.74 -10.80 -13.66
N VAL A 158 -13.28 -10.62 -12.46
CA VAL A 158 -13.59 -11.70 -11.52
C VAL A 158 -15.02 -11.59 -11.01
N ASP A 159 -15.61 -12.72 -10.67
CA ASP A 159 -16.97 -12.77 -10.12
C ASP A 159 -17.01 -12.21 -8.70
N ASP A 160 -15.94 -12.43 -7.92
CA ASP A 160 -15.81 -11.92 -6.56
C ASP A 160 -14.37 -11.62 -6.17
N ILE A 161 -14.21 -10.71 -5.19
CA ILE A 161 -12.93 -10.37 -4.56
C ILE A 161 -13.09 -10.69 -3.07
N PRO A 162 -12.22 -11.56 -2.51
CA PRO A 162 -12.35 -12.01 -1.13
C PRO A 162 -12.18 -10.85 -0.14
N LEU A 163 -13.08 -10.80 0.84
CA LEU A 163 -13.06 -9.82 1.92
C LEU A 163 -12.77 -10.54 3.25
N GLY A 164 -11.93 -9.94 4.06
CA GLY A 164 -11.71 -10.38 5.43
C GLY A 164 -12.91 -10.05 6.35
N ALA A 165 -12.89 -10.55 7.58
CA ALA A 165 -13.95 -10.34 8.57
C ALA A 165 -14.26 -8.86 8.87
N THR A 166 -13.33 -7.96 8.58
CA THR A 166 -13.48 -6.51 8.76
C THR A 166 -14.01 -5.79 7.51
N GLY A 167 -14.37 -6.53 6.44
CA GLY A 167 -14.81 -5.96 5.17
C GLY A 167 -13.69 -5.39 4.30
N LYS A 168 -12.42 -5.56 4.68
CA LYS A 168 -11.27 -5.18 3.85
C LYS A 168 -10.91 -6.30 2.88
N ILE A 169 -10.37 -5.94 1.72
CA ILE A 169 -9.85 -6.92 0.75
C ILE A 169 -8.80 -7.80 1.41
N ASP A 170 -8.96 -9.12 1.29
CA ASP A 170 -7.97 -10.10 1.75
C ASP A 170 -7.10 -10.56 0.58
N LYS A 171 -6.02 -9.83 0.33
CA LYS A 171 -5.10 -10.12 -0.78
C LYS A 171 -4.36 -11.45 -0.66
N LYS A 172 -4.40 -12.12 0.52
CA LYS A 172 -3.79 -13.44 0.69
C LYS A 172 -4.61 -14.56 0.03
N LEU A 173 -5.89 -14.29 -0.22
CA LEU A 173 -6.82 -15.25 -0.83
C LEU A 173 -6.96 -15.03 -2.35
N ILE A 174 -6.27 -14.06 -2.90
CA ILE A 174 -6.17 -13.77 -4.34
C ILE A 174 -4.93 -14.44 -4.92
#